data_7fc33260daa2f9fe11f0349665c66c33
#
_entry.id   7fc33260daa2f9fe11f0349665c66c33
#
_cell.length_a   1.000
_cell.length_b   1.000
_cell.length_c   1.000
_cell.angle_alpha   90.00
_cell.angle_beta   90.00
_cell.angle_gamma   90.00
#
_symmetry.space_group_name_H-M   'P 1'
#
loop_
_entity.id
_entity.type
_entity.pdbx_description
1 polymer ?
#
loop_
_entity_poly.entity_id
_entity_poly.type
_entity_poly.pdbx_seq_one_letter_code
_entity_poly.pdbx_strand_id
1 'polypeptide(L)'
;MASDLVVQFGNILEQPTIFPTEKGKVNVVVTNQGDTQLNGPVNLKLYASTDKELDNNNLNTLGPERGANDPLKGTDELLGNLQNQNINLAPGQSQTITVDFAGSEFRTPSVVSPGAYYLFAEVEPGSNITENKANNVANQLITQGDVVIQWNAILLNAIQTSGKGDASGTPPPIGARNQAIVHAAIYDAVNAFDGSHKPYLVDIDPPAGASVQAAAVGAAYQTLKSLYPTQTATFDEQRDRSLNEIIDAPVAEKAGFDFGVKVADQILAARTNDGSAQAQRGYTPGTDPGDFQPIPPGSQPLLPQWGLVTPFAIRSVADFRPEGPPEFSSPLYGREIETVRQLGAKNDTAVTKITRTPDQTEIAQFWANDRDDTFRPPGQLNEVAQEVALAKGTTLAENARLFALVNIAEADAGIVAWDTKYTYDQLRPITAIQNADNDNNPQTKGDPQWDSLLATPNFPDYISGHSVFAGAAAQVLANFFGDNTSFDIPSQELPGVARSYSSFSQLAQEDADSRIYGGVHVPLATVDGVLVGQNVGGFVFDNVLKPI
;
A
#
# COMPACT_ATOMS: atom_id res chain seq x y z
N MET A 1 -15.71 32.01 41.34
CA MET A 1 -14.86 31.76 40.17
C MET A 1 -14.83 30.27 39.92
N ALA A 2 -14.75 29.83 38.73
CA ALA A 2 -15.00 28.45 38.40
C ALA A 2 -13.70 27.62 38.39
N SER A 3 -13.80 26.34 38.59
CA SER A 3 -12.77 25.36 38.25
C SER A 3 -12.51 25.40 36.73
N ASP A 4 -11.30 25.19 36.30
CA ASP A 4 -10.88 25.22 34.90
C ASP A 4 -9.84 24.12 34.66
N LEU A 5 -10.21 23.09 33.88
CA LEU A 5 -9.32 22.01 33.50
C LEU A 5 -8.63 22.36 32.17
N VAL A 6 -7.32 22.23 32.16
CA VAL A 6 -6.51 22.36 30.95
C VAL A 6 -5.79 21.05 30.69
N VAL A 7 -5.78 20.65 29.44
CA VAL A 7 -5.14 19.41 28.98
C VAL A 7 -3.91 19.72 28.16
N GLN A 8 -2.85 18.97 28.37
CA GLN A 8 -1.62 19.02 27.58
C GLN A 8 -1.06 17.61 27.40
N PHE A 9 -0.39 17.38 26.28
CA PHE A 9 0.41 16.17 26.15
C PHE A 9 1.70 16.27 26.96
N GLY A 10 2.01 15.19 27.67
CA GLY A 10 3.33 14.95 28.24
C GLY A 10 4.22 14.19 27.26
N ASN A 11 5.16 13.39 27.79
CA ASN A 11 5.99 12.57 26.92
C ASN A 11 5.19 11.41 26.32
N ILE A 12 5.39 11.16 25.04
CA ILE A 12 4.95 9.92 24.39
C ILE A 12 5.94 8.84 24.85
N LEU A 13 5.43 7.85 25.57
CA LEU A 13 6.26 6.81 26.21
C LEU A 13 6.58 5.68 25.24
N GLU A 14 5.64 5.33 24.38
CA GLU A 14 5.78 4.33 23.33
C GLU A 14 5.02 4.84 22.12
N GLN A 15 5.72 5.03 21.00
CA GLN A 15 5.03 5.29 19.72
C GLN A 15 4.45 3.96 19.23
N PRO A 16 3.17 3.88 18.94
CA PRO A 16 2.63 2.69 18.33
C PRO A 16 3.17 2.57 16.92
N THR A 17 3.64 1.40 16.57
CA THR A 17 3.58 0.96 15.20
C THR A 17 2.11 0.78 14.83
N ILE A 18 1.73 0.97 13.56
CA ILE A 18 0.32 1.04 13.11
C ILE A 18 -0.38 -0.32 13.15
N PHE A 19 0.25 -1.31 13.71
CA PHE A 19 -0.32 -2.66 13.77
C PHE A 19 -1.52 -2.75 14.72
N PRO A 20 -2.55 -3.49 14.32
CA PRO A 20 -3.73 -3.74 15.15
C PRO A 20 -3.43 -4.39 16.50
N THR A 21 -2.21 -4.85 16.76
CA THR A 21 -1.81 -5.61 17.95
C THR A 21 -0.87 -4.86 18.88
N GLU A 22 -0.30 -3.74 18.46
CA GLU A 22 0.64 -2.99 19.28
C GLU A 22 -0.03 -1.87 20.07
N LYS A 23 0.42 -1.72 21.32
CA LYS A 23 -0.09 -0.74 22.26
C LYS A 23 0.85 0.45 22.33
N GLY A 24 0.33 1.63 22.05
CA GLY A 24 1.01 2.88 22.36
C GLY A 24 0.70 3.35 23.77
N LYS A 25 1.57 4.17 24.33
CA LYS A 25 1.37 4.84 25.61
C LYS A 25 1.70 6.30 25.51
N VAL A 26 0.79 7.13 25.98
CA VAL A 26 1.00 8.57 26.04
C VAL A 26 0.63 9.09 27.42
N ASN A 27 1.42 10.03 27.91
CA ASN A 27 1.09 10.78 29.11
C ASN A 27 0.27 12.01 28.74
N VAL A 28 -0.89 12.14 29.38
CA VAL A 28 -1.73 13.32 29.30
C VAL A 28 -1.67 14.03 30.64
N VAL A 29 -1.33 15.31 30.62
CA VAL A 29 -1.23 16.15 31.83
C VAL A 29 -2.51 16.96 31.95
N VAL A 30 -3.25 16.73 33.00
CA VAL A 30 -4.47 17.46 33.33
C VAL A 30 -4.15 18.45 34.45
N THR A 31 -4.38 19.74 34.23
CA THR A 31 -4.05 20.82 35.14
C THR A 31 -5.30 21.59 35.53
N ASN A 32 -5.46 21.90 36.83
CA ASN A 32 -6.48 22.82 37.31
C ASN A 32 -5.94 24.27 37.24
N GLN A 33 -6.35 25.03 36.22
CA GLN A 33 -6.03 26.46 36.08
C GLN A 33 -7.04 27.38 36.78
N GLY A 34 -8.14 26.80 37.29
CA GLY A 34 -9.12 27.54 38.08
C GLY A 34 -8.61 27.90 39.47
N ASP A 35 -9.43 28.63 40.20
CA ASP A 35 -9.13 29.10 41.57
C ASP A 35 -9.84 28.30 42.67
N THR A 36 -10.56 27.25 42.32
CA THR A 36 -11.22 26.32 43.24
C THR A 36 -10.70 24.90 43.04
N GLN A 37 -10.70 24.13 44.15
CA GLN A 37 -10.27 22.73 44.10
C GLN A 37 -11.20 21.89 43.23
N LEU A 38 -10.60 21.10 42.32
CA LEU A 38 -11.26 20.12 41.50
C LEU A 38 -11.17 18.74 42.12
N ASN A 39 -12.30 18.11 42.39
CA ASN A 39 -12.37 16.77 42.92
C ASN A 39 -13.51 15.99 42.27
N GLY A 40 -13.20 14.90 41.59
CA GLY A 40 -14.20 14.06 40.97
C GLY A 40 -13.64 13.21 39.79
N PRO A 41 -14.51 12.39 39.19
CA PRO A 41 -14.13 11.60 38.04
C PRO A 41 -14.07 12.44 36.75
N VAL A 42 -13.11 12.15 35.89
CA VAL A 42 -13.02 12.61 34.50
C VAL A 42 -12.91 11.42 33.57
N ASN A 43 -13.38 11.57 32.36
CA ASN A 43 -13.11 10.64 31.28
C ASN A 43 -12.04 11.24 30.38
N LEU A 44 -11.11 10.43 29.92
CA LEU A 44 -10.06 10.83 29.00
C LEU A 44 -10.17 10.03 27.73
N LYS A 45 -10.32 10.71 26.61
CA LYS A 45 -10.38 10.11 25.27
C LYS A 45 -9.18 10.54 24.47
N LEU A 46 -8.65 9.60 23.67
CA LEU A 46 -7.62 9.86 22.67
C LEU A 46 -8.21 9.60 21.28
N TYR A 47 -7.89 10.50 20.36
CA TYR A 47 -8.28 10.37 18.96
C TYR A 47 -7.08 10.57 18.06
N ALA A 48 -7.08 9.93 16.88
CA ALA A 48 -6.21 10.27 15.77
C ALA A 48 -7.03 11.00 14.70
N SER A 49 -6.48 12.06 14.15
CA SER A 49 -7.09 12.82 13.05
C SER A 49 -6.07 13.16 11.97
N THR A 50 -6.52 13.24 10.74
CA THR A 50 -5.70 13.68 9.61
C THR A 50 -5.60 15.21 9.50
N ASP A 51 -6.35 15.96 10.31
CA ASP A 51 -6.31 17.43 10.37
C ASP A 51 -6.25 17.97 11.80
N LYS A 52 -6.21 19.31 11.97
CA LYS A 52 -6.08 19.99 13.27
C LYS A 52 -7.38 20.20 14.02
N GLU A 53 -8.50 19.72 13.50
CA GLU A 53 -9.81 19.92 14.08
C GLU A 53 -10.35 18.61 14.64
N LEU A 54 -10.76 18.60 15.91
CA LEU A 54 -11.48 17.47 16.48
C LEU A 54 -12.97 17.63 16.13
N ASP A 55 -13.41 16.91 15.13
CA ASP A 55 -14.81 16.91 14.68
C ASP A 55 -15.67 16.08 15.66
N ASN A 56 -16.29 16.72 16.63
CA ASN A 56 -17.19 16.11 17.61
C ASN A 56 -18.50 15.52 16.99
N ASN A 57 -18.54 15.29 15.72
CA ASN A 57 -19.70 14.75 15.03
C ASN A 57 -19.67 13.22 14.90
N ASN A 58 -20.12 12.56 15.99
CA ASN A 58 -20.73 11.23 15.98
C ASN A 58 -19.91 10.05 15.46
N LEU A 59 -19.00 9.58 16.29
CA LEU A 59 -18.30 8.28 16.14
C LEU A 59 -19.22 7.03 16.22
N ASN A 60 -20.52 7.19 16.40
CA ASN A 60 -21.49 6.08 16.55
C ASN A 60 -22.52 5.96 15.45
N THR A 61 -22.42 6.71 14.37
CA THR A 61 -23.33 6.53 13.23
C THR A 61 -22.52 6.28 11.96
N LEU A 62 -22.23 5.02 11.69
CA LEU A 62 -22.06 4.49 10.33
C LEU A 62 -23.41 4.63 9.60
N GLY A 63 -23.84 5.86 9.34
CA GLY A 63 -25.04 6.17 8.59
C GLY A 63 -24.67 6.65 7.19
N PRO A 64 -25.47 6.34 6.16
CA PRO A 64 -25.20 6.65 4.76
C PRO A 64 -25.35 8.14 4.38
N GLU A 65 -25.31 9.06 5.34
CA GLU A 65 -25.62 10.48 5.12
C GLU A 65 -24.43 11.42 5.14
N ARG A 66 -23.19 10.94 4.94
CA ARG A 66 -22.08 11.83 4.61
C ARG A 66 -22.12 12.10 3.13
N GLY A 67 -22.47 13.33 2.78
CA GLY A 67 -22.47 13.78 1.40
C GLY A 67 -21.13 13.51 0.75
N ALA A 68 -21.13 12.81 -0.38
CA ALA A 68 -19.98 12.33 -1.14
C ALA A 68 -19.04 13.44 -1.69
N ASN A 69 -19.10 14.67 -1.16
CA ASN A 69 -18.45 15.83 -1.74
C ASN A 69 -17.66 16.70 -0.73
N ASP A 70 -17.25 16.15 0.42
CA ASP A 70 -16.30 16.87 1.29
C ASP A 70 -14.98 16.07 1.39
N PRO A 71 -14.02 16.33 0.50
CA PRO A 71 -12.75 15.58 0.46
C PRO A 71 -11.79 15.96 1.59
N LEU A 72 -12.12 16.88 2.48
CA LEU A 72 -11.20 17.47 3.45
C LEU A 72 -11.64 17.36 4.91
N LYS A 73 -12.76 16.73 5.23
CA LYS A 73 -13.11 16.46 6.62
C LYS A 73 -12.40 15.19 7.07
N GLY A 74 -11.38 15.40 7.91
CA GLY A 74 -10.69 14.34 8.61
C GLY A 74 -11.70 13.47 9.36
N THR A 75 -11.51 12.16 9.33
CA THR A 75 -12.25 11.25 10.18
C THR A 75 -11.45 11.10 11.46
N ASP A 76 -11.99 11.57 12.59
CA ASP A 76 -11.38 11.36 13.90
C ASP A 76 -11.63 9.91 14.35
N GLU A 77 -10.58 9.20 14.63
CA GLU A 77 -10.66 7.83 15.15
C GLU A 77 -10.36 7.81 16.65
N LEU A 78 -11.26 7.22 17.43
CA LEU A 78 -11.07 7.03 18.87
C LEU A 78 -10.05 5.91 19.11
N LEU A 79 -8.87 6.25 19.63
CA LEU A 79 -7.78 5.32 19.92
C LEU A 79 -7.81 4.77 21.34
N GLY A 80 -8.38 5.52 22.28
CA GLY A 80 -8.42 5.13 23.67
C GLY A 80 -9.50 5.87 24.45
N ASN A 81 -10.07 5.20 25.45
CA ASN A 81 -11.13 5.77 26.28
C ASN A 81 -10.97 5.28 27.74
N LEU A 82 -10.41 6.14 28.60
CA LEU A 82 -10.31 5.88 30.03
C LEU A 82 -11.49 6.51 30.74
N GLN A 83 -12.31 5.69 31.34
CA GLN A 83 -13.49 6.13 32.08
C GLN A 83 -13.20 6.30 33.58
N ASN A 84 -13.88 7.28 34.21
CA ASN A 84 -13.91 7.47 35.68
C ASN A 84 -12.52 7.61 36.34
N GLN A 85 -11.60 8.36 35.70
CA GLN A 85 -10.32 8.69 36.31
C GLN A 85 -10.50 9.72 37.40
N ASN A 86 -10.24 9.35 38.66
CA ASN A 86 -10.38 10.27 39.77
C ASN A 86 -9.24 11.29 39.81
N ILE A 87 -9.58 12.55 39.77
CA ILE A 87 -8.65 13.66 39.97
C ILE A 87 -8.97 14.40 41.28
N ASN A 88 -7.93 14.92 41.91
CA ASN A 88 -8.05 15.78 43.08
C ASN A 88 -6.97 16.86 43.02
N LEU A 89 -7.29 17.97 42.37
CA LEU A 89 -6.33 19.01 41.99
C LEU A 89 -6.68 20.33 42.66
N ALA A 90 -5.78 20.82 43.51
CA ALA A 90 -5.84 22.19 43.98
C ALA A 90 -5.52 23.17 42.83
N PRO A 91 -5.87 24.47 42.98
CA PRO A 91 -5.49 25.50 42.01
C PRO A 91 -4.01 25.42 41.62
N GLY A 92 -3.70 25.36 40.33
CA GLY A 92 -2.36 25.25 39.75
C GLY A 92 -1.73 23.86 39.85
N GLN A 93 -2.40 22.85 40.40
CA GLN A 93 -1.88 21.49 40.41
C GLN A 93 -2.22 20.71 39.15
N SER A 94 -1.31 19.80 38.80
CA SER A 94 -1.44 18.90 37.65
C SER A 94 -1.37 17.44 38.10
N GLN A 95 -2.04 16.59 37.34
CA GLN A 95 -1.95 15.12 37.40
C GLN A 95 -1.63 14.57 36.02
N THR A 96 -0.65 13.66 35.98
CA THR A 96 -0.37 12.92 34.75
C THR A 96 -1.19 11.64 34.73
N ILE A 97 -1.90 11.41 33.65
CA ILE A 97 -2.66 10.19 33.37
C ILE A 97 -2.03 9.50 32.16
N THR A 98 -1.58 8.27 32.36
CA THR A 98 -1.05 7.47 31.24
C THR A 98 -2.22 6.79 30.54
N VAL A 99 -2.32 6.98 29.23
CA VAL A 99 -3.34 6.36 28.38
C VAL A 99 -2.66 5.32 27.53
N ASP A 100 -3.10 4.07 27.69
CA ASP A 100 -2.79 3.01 26.74
C ASP A 100 -3.76 3.14 25.58
N PHE A 101 -3.25 3.10 24.36
CA PHE A 101 -4.08 3.06 23.18
C PHE A 101 -3.63 1.92 22.27
N ALA A 102 -4.57 1.25 21.65
CA ALA A 102 -4.30 0.15 20.74
C ALA A 102 -5.00 0.42 19.42
N GLY A 103 -4.27 0.32 18.34
CA GLY A 103 -4.85 0.37 17.00
C GLY A 103 -5.81 -0.78 16.68
N SER A 104 -5.95 -1.78 17.59
CA SER A 104 -6.62 -3.05 17.26
C SER A 104 -8.11 -3.15 17.61
N GLU A 105 -8.63 -2.27 18.45
CA GLU A 105 -10.07 -2.33 18.79
C GLU A 105 -10.93 -1.49 17.84
N PHE A 106 -10.33 -0.62 17.06
CA PHE A 106 -10.99 0.31 16.15
C PHE A 106 -10.48 0.09 14.72
N ARG A 107 -10.99 -0.97 14.11
CA ARG A 107 -10.59 -1.43 12.78
C ARG A 107 -11.35 -0.69 11.69
N THR A 108 -10.87 0.47 11.32
CA THR A 108 -11.05 0.95 9.94
C THR A 108 -9.67 1.28 9.37
N PRO A 109 -9.24 0.65 8.28
CA PRO A 109 -7.89 0.78 7.71
C PRO A 109 -7.55 2.18 7.20
N SER A 110 -8.47 3.14 7.34
CA SER A 110 -8.38 4.42 6.63
C SER A 110 -7.81 5.58 7.42
N VAL A 111 -7.57 5.46 8.72
CA VAL A 111 -7.27 6.65 9.55
C VAL A 111 -5.85 6.67 10.11
N VAL A 112 -5.24 5.53 10.31
CA VAL A 112 -3.85 5.49 10.82
C VAL A 112 -2.95 4.82 9.80
N SER A 113 -2.94 5.36 8.59
CA SER A 113 -1.87 5.07 7.64
C SER A 113 -0.57 5.73 8.12
N PRO A 114 0.61 5.15 7.86
CA PRO A 114 1.89 5.79 8.10
C PRO A 114 1.87 7.20 7.53
N GLY A 115 2.32 8.14 8.31
CA GLY A 115 2.28 9.54 7.96
C GLY A 115 2.15 10.42 9.19
N ALA A 116 2.00 11.70 8.98
CA ALA A 116 1.72 12.65 10.03
C ALA A 116 0.22 12.66 10.36
N TYR A 117 -0.12 12.51 11.63
CA TYR A 117 -1.48 12.67 12.13
C TYR A 117 -1.49 13.46 13.42
N TYR A 118 -2.64 14.07 13.73
CA TYR A 118 -2.82 14.76 15.00
C TYR A 118 -3.40 13.78 16.03
N LEU A 119 -2.69 13.63 17.15
CA LEU A 119 -3.23 12.98 18.33
C LEU A 119 -3.97 14.03 19.14
N PHE A 120 -5.24 13.79 19.45
CA PHE A 120 -6.03 14.63 20.33
C PHE A 120 -6.25 13.92 21.65
N ALA A 121 -6.11 14.67 22.75
CA ALA A 121 -6.54 14.26 24.07
C ALA A 121 -7.68 15.15 24.52
N GLU A 122 -8.85 14.57 24.75
CA GLU A 122 -10.04 15.24 25.28
C GLU A 122 -10.32 14.77 26.69
N VAL A 123 -10.48 15.71 27.64
CA VAL A 123 -10.93 15.42 28.99
C VAL A 123 -12.38 15.87 29.16
N GLU A 124 -13.24 14.91 29.46
CA GLU A 124 -14.65 15.16 29.78
C GLU A 124 -14.83 15.13 31.30
N PRO A 125 -15.16 16.27 31.93
CA PRO A 125 -15.44 16.31 33.35
C PRO A 125 -16.72 15.56 33.71
N GLY A 126 -16.72 14.85 34.83
CA GLY A 126 -17.94 14.22 35.34
C GLY A 126 -19.01 15.26 35.70
N SER A 127 -20.25 14.82 35.86
CA SER A 127 -21.43 15.68 36.02
C SER A 127 -21.37 16.63 37.24
N ASN A 128 -20.45 16.39 38.14
CA ASN A 128 -20.25 17.19 39.36
C ASN A 128 -19.22 18.33 39.21
N ILE A 129 -18.56 18.41 38.07
CA ILE A 129 -17.52 19.42 37.78
C ILE A 129 -18.11 20.45 36.81
N THR A 130 -18.21 21.70 37.24
CA THR A 130 -18.67 22.80 36.40
C THR A 130 -17.45 23.65 36.00
N GLU A 131 -17.11 23.70 34.71
CA GLU A 131 -15.94 24.37 34.19
C GLU A 131 -16.13 24.94 32.78
N ASN A 132 -15.10 25.65 32.29
CA ASN A 132 -15.02 26.11 30.91
C ASN A 132 -14.43 24.98 30.04
N LYS A 133 -15.22 24.43 29.12
CA LYS A 133 -14.83 23.28 28.28
C LYS A 133 -13.99 23.65 27.06
N ALA A 134 -13.68 24.92 26.84
CA ALA A 134 -13.01 25.37 25.61
C ALA A 134 -11.52 24.96 25.53
N ASN A 135 -10.91 24.55 26.65
CA ASN A 135 -9.49 24.18 26.79
C ASN A 135 -9.28 22.73 27.25
N ASN A 136 -10.32 21.92 27.14
CA ASN A 136 -10.30 20.50 27.53
C ASN A 136 -9.76 19.58 26.45
N VAL A 137 -9.32 20.13 25.32
CA VAL A 137 -8.75 19.38 24.20
C VAL A 137 -7.34 19.88 23.95
N ALA A 138 -6.40 18.97 23.94
CA ALA A 138 -5.04 19.19 23.45
C ALA A 138 -4.83 18.44 22.14
N ASN A 139 -4.00 18.96 21.26
CA ASN A 139 -3.53 18.21 20.10
C ASN A 139 -2.00 18.22 20.02
N GLN A 140 -1.46 17.18 19.45
CA GLN A 140 -0.04 17.05 19.14
C GLN A 140 0.10 16.35 17.80
N LEU A 141 0.92 16.91 16.93
CA LEU A 141 1.30 16.24 15.70
C LEU A 141 2.21 15.06 16.04
N ILE A 142 1.87 13.90 15.52
CA ILE A 142 2.67 12.69 15.63
C ILE A 142 3.05 12.26 14.23
N THR A 143 4.33 12.03 14.05
CA THR A 143 4.89 11.54 12.79
C THR A 143 5.30 10.09 12.99
N GLN A 144 4.77 9.21 12.17
CA GLN A 144 5.14 7.82 12.18
C GLN A 144 6.03 7.50 10.98
N GLY A 145 7.25 7.03 11.27
CA GLY A 145 8.29 6.87 10.26
C GLY A 145 8.94 8.19 9.86
N ASP A 146 9.94 8.08 9.02
CA ASP A 146 10.60 9.24 8.42
C ASP A 146 9.86 9.76 7.17
N VAL A 147 10.36 10.83 6.56
CA VAL A 147 9.73 11.45 5.39
C VAL A 147 9.63 10.50 4.18
N VAL A 148 10.49 9.46 4.06
CA VAL A 148 10.38 8.46 2.98
C VAL A 148 9.16 7.60 3.20
N ILE A 149 8.97 7.10 4.42
CA ILE A 149 7.79 6.30 4.80
C ILE A 149 6.51 7.12 4.66
N GLN A 150 6.51 8.38 5.11
CA GLN A 150 5.37 9.29 4.96
C GLN A 150 4.97 9.48 3.51
N TRP A 151 5.94 9.77 2.64
CA TRP A 151 5.66 10.00 1.22
C TRP A 151 5.34 8.71 0.45
N ASN A 152 5.77 7.53 0.96
CA ASN A 152 5.25 6.26 0.48
C ASN A 152 3.75 6.14 0.75
N ALA A 153 3.30 6.43 1.97
CA ALA A 153 1.87 6.42 2.30
C ALA A 153 1.05 7.41 1.45
N ILE A 154 1.60 8.63 1.20
CA ILE A 154 0.97 9.63 0.31
C ILE A 154 0.85 9.10 -1.11
N LEU A 155 1.88 8.41 -1.63
CA LEU A 155 1.85 7.76 -2.93
C LEU A 155 0.77 6.67 -3.02
N LEU A 156 0.67 5.79 -2.01
CA LEU A 156 -0.37 4.75 -1.96
C LEU A 156 -1.77 5.37 -1.95
N ASN A 157 -1.98 6.41 -1.15
CA ASN A 157 -3.22 7.18 -1.15
C ASN A 157 -3.51 7.87 -2.50
N ALA A 158 -2.48 8.31 -3.22
CA ALA A 158 -2.66 8.89 -4.55
C ALA A 158 -3.13 7.85 -5.58
N ILE A 159 -2.59 6.62 -5.52
CA ILE A 159 -3.04 5.49 -6.34
C ILE A 159 -4.51 5.18 -6.03
N GLN A 160 -4.85 4.99 -4.78
CA GLN A 160 -6.22 4.70 -4.33
C GLN A 160 -7.19 5.80 -4.77
N THR A 161 -6.83 7.06 -4.56
CA THR A 161 -7.67 8.21 -4.88
C THR A 161 -7.90 8.34 -6.39
N SER A 162 -6.95 7.90 -7.22
CA SER A 162 -7.10 7.91 -8.68
C SER A 162 -8.27 7.05 -9.18
N GLY A 163 -8.70 6.07 -8.39
CA GLY A 163 -9.81 5.15 -8.71
C GLY A 163 -11.13 5.49 -8.03
N LYS A 164 -11.21 6.59 -7.28
CA LYS A 164 -12.47 6.98 -6.61
C LYS A 164 -13.47 7.61 -7.59
N GLY A 165 -14.73 7.30 -7.39
CA GLY A 165 -15.82 7.75 -8.26
C GLY A 165 -15.89 6.97 -9.57
N ASP A 166 -16.14 7.67 -10.68
CA ASP A 166 -16.23 7.05 -12.02
C ASP A 166 -14.88 6.94 -12.76
N ALA A 167 -13.78 7.20 -12.05
CA ALA A 167 -12.44 7.12 -12.63
C ALA A 167 -11.98 5.66 -12.77
N SER A 168 -11.28 5.35 -13.85
CA SER A 168 -10.76 4.00 -14.13
C SER A 168 -9.55 3.61 -13.27
N GLY A 169 -9.13 4.48 -12.35
CA GLY A 169 -8.00 4.25 -11.45
C GLY A 169 -6.64 4.12 -12.15
N THR A 170 -5.65 3.76 -11.35
CA THR A 170 -4.31 3.45 -11.84
C THR A 170 -4.18 1.93 -11.98
N PRO A 171 -4.06 1.38 -13.22
CA PRO A 171 -3.85 -0.06 -13.41
C PRO A 171 -2.56 -0.56 -12.73
N PRO A 172 -2.49 -1.83 -12.27
CA PRO A 172 -1.34 -2.34 -11.53
C PRO A 172 0.03 -2.09 -12.18
N PRO A 173 0.24 -2.31 -13.49
CA PRO A 173 1.55 -2.02 -14.10
C PRO A 173 1.92 -0.53 -14.12
N ILE A 174 0.92 0.34 -14.30
CA ILE A 174 1.13 1.80 -14.24
C ILE A 174 1.42 2.20 -12.80
N GLY A 175 0.72 1.60 -11.83
CA GLY A 175 0.98 1.79 -10.40
C GLY A 175 2.43 1.45 -10.02
N ALA A 176 2.90 0.26 -10.36
CA ALA A 176 4.28 -0.18 -10.12
C ALA A 176 5.31 0.76 -10.77
N ARG A 177 5.09 1.17 -12.04
CA ARG A 177 5.93 2.16 -12.72
C ARG A 177 5.98 3.50 -11.97
N ASN A 178 4.85 4.02 -11.56
CA ASN A 178 4.77 5.31 -10.88
C ASN A 178 5.45 5.24 -9.51
N GLN A 179 5.26 4.16 -8.77
CA GLN A 179 5.96 3.89 -7.51
C GLN A 179 7.48 3.85 -7.72
N ALA A 180 7.96 3.16 -8.75
CA ALA A 180 9.39 3.11 -9.08
C ALA A 180 9.97 4.50 -9.42
N ILE A 181 9.24 5.35 -10.15
CA ILE A 181 9.67 6.71 -10.46
C ILE A 181 9.81 7.56 -9.19
N VAL A 182 8.80 7.51 -8.30
CA VAL A 182 8.80 8.27 -7.06
C VAL A 182 9.96 7.84 -6.17
N HIS A 183 10.11 6.53 -5.94
CA HIS A 183 11.14 6.03 -5.03
C HIS A 183 12.55 6.07 -5.60
N ALA A 184 12.74 5.97 -6.92
CA ALA A 184 14.03 6.23 -7.55
C ALA A 184 14.48 7.70 -7.37
N ALA A 185 13.53 8.65 -7.47
CA ALA A 185 13.83 10.06 -7.25
C ALA A 185 14.14 10.36 -5.77
N ILE A 186 13.37 9.80 -4.84
CA ILE A 186 13.64 9.92 -3.40
C ILE A 186 15.01 9.32 -3.07
N TYR A 187 15.31 8.13 -3.60
CA TYR A 187 16.58 7.46 -3.37
C TYR A 187 17.77 8.29 -3.84
N ASP A 188 17.78 8.73 -5.09
CA ASP A 188 18.90 9.53 -5.60
C ASP A 188 19.07 10.84 -4.84
N ALA A 189 17.93 11.48 -4.43
CA ALA A 189 17.98 12.69 -3.63
C ALA A 189 18.58 12.46 -2.24
N VAL A 190 18.28 11.34 -1.57
CA VAL A 190 18.80 11.00 -0.23
C VAL A 190 20.23 10.47 -0.33
N ASN A 191 20.51 9.55 -1.27
CA ASN A 191 21.81 8.94 -1.43
C ASN A 191 22.91 9.94 -1.79
N ALA A 192 22.56 11.06 -2.46
CA ALA A 192 23.51 12.14 -2.74
C ALA A 192 24.13 12.76 -1.48
N PHE A 193 23.45 12.71 -0.33
CA PHE A 193 23.98 13.16 0.97
C PHE A 193 24.73 12.05 1.69
N ASP A 194 24.21 10.83 1.65
CA ASP A 194 24.78 9.66 2.33
C ASP A 194 26.02 9.14 1.63
N GLY A 195 26.00 9.08 0.30
CA GLY A 195 27.12 8.66 -0.53
C GLY A 195 27.60 7.22 -0.32
N SER A 196 26.79 6.39 0.35
CA SER A 196 27.14 5.00 0.69
C SER A 196 26.94 4.00 -0.44
N HIS A 197 26.06 4.34 -1.40
CA HIS A 197 25.66 3.46 -2.49
C HIS A 197 25.70 4.18 -3.83
N LYS A 198 25.75 3.41 -4.91
CA LYS A 198 25.68 3.94 -6.27
C LYS A 198 24.32 4.59 -6.51
N PRO A 199 24.27 5.78 -7.15
CA PRO A 199 22.99 6.37 -7.55
C PRO A 199 22.26 5.45 -8.54
N TYR A 200 20.95 5.60 -8.62
CA TYR A 200 20.15 4.94 -9.65
C TYR A 200 20.42 5.59 -11.03
N LEU A 201 20.23 6.89 -11.12
CA LEU A 201 20.40 7.64 -12.36
C LEU A 201 21.10 9.00 -12.17
N VAL A 202 20.74 9.73 -11.10
CA VAL A 202 21.15 11.12 -10.92
C VAL A 202 22.30 11.20 -9.94
N ASP A 203 23.49 11.48 -10.49
CA ASP A 203 24.76 11.61 -9.75
C ASP A 203 25.19 13.09 -9.73
N ILE A 204 24.66 13.84 -8.76
CA ILE A 204 24.97 15.26 -8.57
C ILE A 204 25.13 15.57 -7.07
N ASP A 205 26.07 16.47 -6.76
CA ASP A 205 26.30 16.89 -5.38
C ASP A 205 25.17 17.78 -4.85
N PRO A 206 24.70 17.56 -3.61
CA PRO A 206 23.77 18.46 -2.96
C PRO A 206 24.44 19.77 -2.55
N PRO A 207 23.69 20.89 -2.44
CA PRO A 207 24.23 22.12 -1.89
C PRO A 207 24.76 21.93 -0.47
N ALA A 208 25.90 22.54 -0.15
CA ALA A 208 26.50 22.44 1.17
C ALA A 208 25.54 22.93 2.26
N GLY A 209 25.28 22.08 3.27
CA GLY A 209 24.40 22.37 4.39
C GLY A 209 22.90 22.29 4.05
N ALA A 210 22.53 21.72 2.91
CA ALA A 210 21.13 21.46 2.58
C ALA A 210 20.54 20.34 3.45
N SER A 211 19.23 20.36 3.66
CA SER A 211 18.48 19.35 4.41
C SER A 211 18.22 18.10 3.55
N VAL A 212 18.66 16.94 4.02
CA VAL A 212 18.37 15.66 3.36
C VAL A 212 16.87 15.30 3.43
N GLN A 213 16.21 15.61 4.54
CA GLN A 213 14.78 15.34 4.69
C GLN A 213 13.96 16.19 3.70
N ALA A 214 14.29 17.49 3.59
CA ALA A 214 13.65 18.36 2.62
C ALA A 214 13.94 17.94 1.17
N ALA A 215 15.11 17.35 0.89
CA ALA A 215 15.42 16.80 -0.44
C ALA A 215 14.52 15.60 -0.77
N ALA A 216 14.29 14.70 0.18
CA ALA A 216 13.35 13.59 0.01
C ALA A 216 11.92 14.11 -0.25
N VAL A 217 11.46 15.10 0.52
CA VAL A 217 10.15 15.77 0.30
C VAL A 217 10.06 16.38 -1.09
N GLY A 218 11.09 17.13 -1.52
CA GLY A 218 11.12 17.78 -2.83
C GLY A 218 11.04 16.78 -3.99
N ALA A 219 11.76 15.65 -3.87
CA ALA A 219 11.76 14.58 -4.87
C ALA A 219 10.40 13.90 -4.96
N ALA A 220 9.80 13.53 -3.83
CA ALA A 220 8.49 12.91 -3.77
C ALA A 220 7.37 13.83 -4.28
N TYR A 221 7.33 15.06 -3.79
CA TYR A 221 6.34 16.06 -4.20
C TYR A 221 6.35 16.30 -5.72
N GLN A 222 7.53 16.55 -6.30
CA GLN A 222 7.64 16.87 -7.71
C GLN A 222 7.22 15.70 -8.61
N THR A 223 7.60 14.47 -8.25
CA THR A 223 7.21 13.28 -8.98
C THR A 223 5.71 13.01 -8.89
N LEU A 224 5.12 13.06 -7.68
CA LEU A 224 3.69 12.85 -7.48
C LEU A 224 2.84 13.89 -8.20
N LYS A 225 3.21 15.15 -8.12
CA LYS A 225 2.53 16.23 -8.84
C LYS A 225 2.54 16.04 -10.35
N SER A 226 3.62 15.50 -10.90
CA SER A 226 3.73 15.19 -12.33
C SER A 226 2.87 13.98 -12.72
N LEU A 227 2.86 12.93 -11.89
CA LEU A 227 2.19 11.66 -12.17
C LEU A 227 0.67 11.71 -11.88
N TYR A 228 0.25 12.49 -10.89
CA TYR A 228 -1.14 12.65 -10.43
C TYR A 228 -1.56 14.11 -10.37
N PRO A 229 -1.57 14.85 -11.49
CA PRO A 229 -1.77 16.32 -11.50
C PRO A 229 -3.13 16.76 -10.95
N THR A 230 -4.15 15.93 -10.98
CA THR A 230 -5.48 16.21 -10.42
C THR A 230 -5.48 16.27 -8.89
N GLN A 231 -4.44 15.74 -8.23
CA GLN A 231 -4.29 15.73 -6.78
C GLN A 231 -3.25 16.75 -6.27
N THR A 232 -2.86 17.72 -7.11
CA THR A 232 -1.82 18.72 -6.77
C THR A 232 -2.10 19.44 -5.46
N ALA A 233 -3.34 19.84 -5.17
CA ALA A 233 -3.70 20.54 -3.93
C ALA A 233 -3.38 19.71 -2.68
N THR A 234 -3.70 18.41 -2.71
CA THR A 234 -3.35 17.48 -1.64
C THR A 234 -1.83 17.38 -1.44
N PHE A 235 -1.07 17.30 -2.53
CA PHE A 235 0.40 17.25 -2.42
C PHE A 235 1.00 18.57 -1.93
N ASP A 236 0.42 19.70 -2.28
CA ASP A 236 0.83 21.01 -1.73
C ASP A 236 0.67 21.04 -0.20
N GLU A 237 -0.47 20.57 0.32
CA GLU A 237 -0.73 20.48 1.77
C GLU A 237 0.25 19.51 2.46
N GLN A 238 0.49 18.33 1.87
CA GLN A 238 1.42 17.35 2.45
C GLN A 238 2.87 17.84 2.43
N ARG A 239 3.29 18.53 1.36
CA ARG A 239 4.61 19.20 1.29
C ARG A 239 4.76 20.20 2.45
N ASP A 240 3.80 21.11 2.60
CA ASP A 240 3.87 22.14 3.62
C ASP A 240 3.88 21.54 5.03
N ARG A 241 3.12 20.45 5.24
CA ARG A 241 3.13 19.71 6.49
C ARG A 241 4.50 19.09 6.75
N SER A 242 5.04 18.30 5.80
CA SER A 242 6.35 17.64 5.96
C SER A 242 7.47 18.64 6.20
N LEU A 243 7.49 19.78 5.48
CA LEU A 243 8.50 20.82 5.69
C LEU A 243 8.38 21.49 7.06
N ASN A 244 7.16 21.72 7.56
CA ASN A 244 6.96 22.28 8.91
C ASN A 244 7.42 21.35 10.04
N GLU A 245 7.58 20.05 9.79
CA GLU A 245 8.07 19.06 10.76
C GLU A 245 9.61 18.98 10.79
N ILE A 246 10.28 19.43 9.73
CA ILE A 246 11.73 19.46 9.64
C ILE A 246 12.27 20.58 10.53
N ILE A 247 13.23 20.23 11.40
CA ILE A 247 13.80 21.16 12.38
C ILE A 247 15.06 21.88 11.86
N ASP A 248 15.39 21.70 10.59
CA ASP A 248 16.55 22.35 9.96
C ASP A 248 16.32 23.86 9.79
N ALA A 249 17.40 24.60 9.56
CA ALA A 249 17.30 26.02 9.28
C ALA A 249 16.56 26.26 7.93
N PRO A 250 15.69 27.29 7.81
CA PRO A 250 14.89 27.52 6.59
C PRO A 250 15.70 27.62 5.30
N VAL A 251 16.96 28.06 5.37
CA VAL A 251 17.89 28.10 4.21
C VAL A 251 18.31 26.69 3.81
N ALA A 252 18.61 25.83 4.78
CA ALA A 252 18.96 24.44 4.55
C ALA A 252 17.79 23.64 3.99
N GLU A 253 16.59 23.84 4.57
CA GLU A 253 15.35 23.25 4.11
C GLU A 253 15.04 23.62 2.66
N LYS A 254 15.03 24.93 2.33
CA LYS A 254 14.81 25.37 0.96
C LYS A 254 15.85 24.81 -0.02
N ALA A 255 17.13 24.78 0.36
CA ALA A 255 18.19 24.25 -0.50
C ALA A 255 18.01 22.73 -0.74
N GLY A 256 17.63 21.98 0.28
CA GLY A 256 17.30 20.56 0.18
C GLY A 256 16.10 20.31 -0.72
N PHE A 257 14.99 21.01 -0.48
CA PHE A 257 13.78 20.88 -1.30
C PHE A 257 14.05 21.16 -2.79
N ASP A 258 14.70 22.29 -3.11
CA ASP A 258 15.05 22.63 -4.50
C ASP A 258 15.96 21.58 -5.14
N PHE A 259 16.88 20.98 -4.37
CA PHE A 259 17.72 19.89 -4.81
C PHE A 259 16.91 18.64 -5.14
N GLY A 260 15.99 18.22 -4.26
CA GLY A 260 15.10 17.08 -4.50
C GLY A 260 14.22 17.26 -5.74
N VAL A 261 13.66 18.45 -5.93
CA VAL A 261 12.91 18.79 -7.16
C VAL A 261 13.79 18.63 -8.41
N LYS A 262 15.03 19.09 -8.36
CA LYS A 262 15.97 18.95 -9.50
C LYS A 262 16.30 17.48 -9.81
N VAL A 263 16.46 16.64 -8.80
CA VAL A 263 16.64 15.18 -8.98
C VAL A 263 15.40 14.56 -9.62
N ALA A 264 14.21 14.87 -9.09
CA ALA A 264 12.95 14.39 -9.61
C ALA A 264 12.74 14.74 -11.09
N ASP A 265 13.04 15.98 -11.49
CA ASP A 265 12.92 16.43 -12.88
C ASP A 265 13.78 15.58 -13.84
N GLN A 266 14.96 15.16 -13.42
CA GLN A 266 15.84 14.30 -14.24
C GLN A 266 15.29 12.88 -14.35
N ILE A 267 14.77 12.29 -13.27
CA ILE A 267 14.12 10.97 -13.28
C ILE A 267 12.88 11.01 -14.18
N LEU A 268 12.01 12.03 -14.03
CA LEU A 268 10.83 12.21 -14.87
C LEU A 268 11.18 12.36 -16.35
N ALA A 269 12.20 13.16 -16.67
CA ALA A 269 12.70 13.35 -18.03
C ALA A 269 13.18 12.04 -18.66
N ALA A 270 13.89 11.21 -17.91
CA ALA A 270 14.37 9.90 -18.36
C ALA A 270 13.20 8.92 -18.66
N ARG A 271 12.06 9.10 -17.98
CA ARG A 271 10.89 8.22 -18.13
C ARG A 271 9.78 8.79 -19.04
N THR A 272 9.99 9.98 -19.63
CA THR A 272 8.98 10.64 -20.48
C THR A 272 8.62 9.84 -21.72
N ASN A 273 9.60 9.17 -22.34
CA ASN A 273 9.46 8.43 -23.59
C ASN A 273 9.76 6.93 -23.41
N ASP A 274 9.39 6.35 -22.28
CA ASP A 274 9.67 4.95 -21.96
C ASP A 274 8.69 3.94 -22.61
N GLY A 275 7.73 4.38 -23.41
CA GLY A 275 6.75 3.53 -24.09
C GLY A 275 5.41 3.40 -23.34
N SER A 276 5.33 3.78 -22.06
CA SER A 276 4.12 3.61 -21.23
C SER A 276 2.89 4.34 -21.80
N ALA A 277 3.05 5.52 -22.39
CA ALA A 277 1.96 6.28 -23.01
C ALA A 277 1.31 5.58 -24.22
N GLN A 278 1.98 4.60 -24.81
CA GLN A 278 1.51 3.84 -25.97
C GLN A 278 1.03 2.42 -25.61
N ALA A 279 1.15 2.02 -24.36
CA ALA A 279 0.95 0.65 -23.92
C ALA A 279 -0.48 0.11 -24.12
N GLN A 280 -1.50 0.98 -24.18
CA GLN A 280 -2.90 0.59 -24.42
C GLN A 280 -3.23 0.41 -25.92
N ARG A 281 -2.25 0.39 -26.82
CA ARG A 281 -2.52 0.27 -28.27
C ARG A 281 -2.75 -1.17 -28.70
N GLY A 282 -3.72 -1.30 -29.59
CA GLY A 282 -3.98 -2.39 -30.55
C GLY A 282 -3.67 -3.82 -30.08
N TYR A 283 -4.70 -4.55 -29.67
CA TYR A 283 -4.68 -6.01 -29.55
C TYR A 283 -5.68 -6.61 -30.53
N THR A 284 -5.26 -7.66 -31.21
CA THR A 284 -6.13 -8.48 -32.04
C THR A 284 -6.18 -9.88 -31.45
N PRO A 285 -7.34 -10.37 -30.98
CA PRO A 285 -7.46 -11.72 -30.44
C PRO A 285 -6.97 -12.76 -31.46
N GLY A 286 -6.26 -13.76 -30.98
CA GLY A 286 -5.93 -14.94 -31.74
C GLY A 286 -7.20 -15.76 -32.08
N THR A 287 -7.04 -16.78 -32.91
CA THR A 287 -8.15 -17.63 -33.39
C THR A 287 -7.99 -19.09 -32.98
N ASP A 288 -6.87 -19.46 -32.38
CA ASP A 288 -6.62 -20.82 -31.92
C ASP A 288 -7.41 -21.11 -30.62
N PRO A 289 -7.78 -22.35 -30.35
CA PRO A 289 -8.60 -22.71 -29.20
C PRO A 289 -8.01 -22.30 -27.84
N GLY A 290 -6.68 -22.14 -27.76
CA GLY A 290 -5.96 -21.73 -26.54
C GLY A 290 -5.77 -20.22 -26.39
N ASP A 291 -6.16 -19.42 -27.41
CA ASP A 291 -5.90 -17.99 -27.42
C ASP A 291 -6.87 -17.22 -26.51
N PHE A 292 -6.35 -16.21 -25.85
CA PHE A 292 -7.13 -15.33 -24.99
C PHE A 292 -8.23 -14.61 -25.76
N GLN A 293 -9.42 -14.65 -25.22
CA GLN A 293 -10.56 -13.87 -25.70
C GLN A 293 -10.91 -12.79 -24.69
N PRO A 294 -11.05 -11.51 -25.11
CA PRO A 294 -11.40 -10.40 -24.21
C PRO A 294 -12.68 -10.64 -23.42
N ILE A 295 -12.67 -10.24 -22.14
CA ILE A 295 -13.76 -10.42 -21.19
C ILE A 295 -14.21 -9.05 -20.67
N PRO A 296 -15.45 -8.59 -20.95
CA PRO A 296 -16.45 -9.23 -21.85
C PRO A 296 -16.04 -9.22 -23.32
N PRO A 297 -16.65 -10.07 -24.15
CA PRO A 297 -16.34 -10.12 -25.59
C PRO A 297 -16.41 -8.75 -26.27
N GLY A 298 -15.40 -8.42 -27.06
CA GLY A 298 -15.29 -7.14 -27.79
C GLY A 298 -14.72 -5.98 -26.97
N SER A 299 -14.42 -6.17 -25.69
CA SER A 299 -13.71 -5.17 -24.88
C SER A 299 -12.22 -5.10 -25.25
N GLN A 300 -11.56 -4.00 -24.91
CA GLN A 300 -10.12 -3.87 -25.12
C GLN A 300 -9.37 -4.46 -23.91
N PRO A 301 -8.41 -5.37 -24.12
CA PRO A 301 -7.56 -5.86 -23.03
C PRO A 301 -6.70 -4.78 -22.42
N LEU A 302 -6.28 -5.01 -21.18
CA LEU A 302 -5.47 -4.06 -20.42
C LEU A 302 -4.02 -4.04 -20.90
N LEU A 303 -3.56 -2.89 -21.39
CA LEU A 303 -2.17 -2.56 -21.67
C LEU A 303 -1.41 -3.60 -22.54
N PRO A 304 -1.93 -4.00 -23.73
CA PRO A 304 -1.33 -5.09 -24.50
C PRO A 304 0.11 -4.84 -24.98
N GLN A 305 0.59 -3.60 -24.95
CA GLN A 305 1.96 -3.23 -25.33
C GLN A 305 2.86 -2.90 -24.12
N TRP A 306 2.44 -3.23 -22.88
CA TRP A 306 3.23 -2.90 -21.67
C TRP A 306 4.58 -3.61 -21.65
N GLY A 307 4.70 -4.80 -22.23
CA GLY A 307 5.97 -5.51 -22.40
C GLY A 307 7.03 -4.76 -23.21
N LEU A 308 6.65 -3.70 -23.94
CA LEU A 308 7.55 -2.83 -24.68
C LEU A 308 7.99 -1.58 -23.91
N VAL A 309 7.51 -1.40 -22.68
CA VAL A 309 7.97 -0.31 -21.82
C VAL A 309 9.43 -0.54 -21.47
N THR A 310 10.24 0.52 -21.52
CA THR A 310 11.64 0.46 -21.15
C THR A 310 11.78 0.08 -19.68
N PRO A 311 12.44 -1.03 -19.33
CA PRO A 311 12.66 -1.41 -17.94
C PRO A 311 13.48 -0.38 -17.14
N PHE A 312 13.47 -0.51 -15.82
CA PHE A 312 14.24 0.32 -14.90
C PHE A 312 15.65 -0.22 -14.66
N ALA A 313 15.81 -1.54 -14.60
CA ALA A 313 17.07 -2.20 -14.24
C ALA A 313 17.47 -3.33 -15.18
N ILE A 314 16.52 -4.20 -15.58
CA ILE A 314 16.83 -5.33 -16.47
C ILE A 314 17.11 -4.82 -17.89
N ARG A 315 17.99 -5.53 -18.60
CA ARG A 315 18.41 -5.13 -19.96
C ARG A 315 17.52 -5.72 -21.04
N SER A 316 16.97 -6.90 -20.78
CA SER A 316 16.16 -7.64 -21.73
C SER A 316 15.03 -8.35 -20.97
N VAL A 317 13.80 -8.07 -21.36
CA VAL A 317 12.60 -8.72 -20.83
C VAL A 317 12.61 -10.22 -21.16
N ALA A 318 13.10 -10.58 -22.34
CA ALA A 318 13.15 -11.96 -22.81
C ALA A 318 14.05 -12.86 -21.95
N ASP A 319 15.06 -12.31 -21.25
CA ASP A 319 15.95 -13.09 -20.39
C ASP A 319 15.24 -13.63 -19.13
N PHE A 320 14.09 -13.05 -18.79
CA PHE A 320 13.27 -13.44 -17.64
C PHE A 320 11.96 -14.11 -18.03
N ARG A 321 11.64 -14.20 -19.34
CA ARG A 321 10.42 -14.86 -19.81
C ARG A 321 10.53 -16.36 -19.58
N PRO A 322 9.52 -17.00 -18.93
CA PRO A 322 9.52 -18.45 -18.73
C PRO A 322 9.24 -19.22 -20.05
N GLU A 323 9.38 -20.55 -20.00
CA GLU A 323 9.24 -21.42 -21.20
C GLU A 323 7.83 -21.41 -21.82
N GLY A 324 6.81 -21.04 -21.04
CA GLY A 324 5.43 -20.95 -21.51
C GLY A 324 4.46 -21.95 -20.86
N PRO A 325 3.16 -21.79 -21.10
CA PRO A 325 2.14 -22.68 -20.56
C PRO A 325 2.22 -24.07 -21.20
N PRO A 326 1.63 -25.10 -20.55
CA PRO A 326 1.60 -26.44 -21.10
C PRO A 326 0.69 -26.49 -22.35
N GLU A 327 1.04 -27.38 -23.27
CA GLU A 327 0.21 -27.67 -24.44
C GLU A 327 -1.24 -27.97 -24.04
N PHE A 328 -2.19 -27.41 -24.77
CA PHE A 328 -3.62 -27.49 -24.52
C PHE A 328 -4.15 -28.93 -24.40
N SER A 329 -3.61 -29.85 -25.20
CA SER A 329 -3.95 -31.28 -25.19
C SER A 329 -3.21 -32.10 -24.10
N SER A 330 -2.31 -31.48 -23.34
CA SER A 330 -1.47 -32.21 -22.37
C SER A 330 -2.23 -32.61 -21.12
N PRO A 331 -1.82 -33.73 -20.47
CA PRO A 331 -2.36 -34.09 -19.16
C PRO A 331 -2.09 -33.05 -18.07
N LEU A 332 -1.03 -32.25 -18.20
CA LEU A 332 -0.74 -31.16 -17.27
C LEU A 332 -1.81 -30.07 -17.37
N TYR A 333 -2.10 -29.58 -18.57
CA TYR A 333 -3.17 -28.62 -18.78
C TYR A 333 -4.51 -29.10 -18.17
N GLY A 334 -4.89 -30.36 -18.44
CA GLY A 334 -6.13 -30.92 -17.89
C GLY A 334 -6.19 -30.86 -16.36
N ARG A 335 -5.09 -31.20 -15.67
CA ARG A 335 -5.01 -31.09 -14.19
C ARG A 335 -5.09 -29.65 -13.70
N GLU A 336 -4.44 -28.71 -14.40
CA GLU A 336 -4.46 -27.30 -14.08
C GLU A 336 -5.91 -26.76 -14.10
N ILE A 337 -6.62 -27.01 -15.21
CA ILE A 337 -8.01 -26.59 -15.38
C ILE A 337 -8.94 -27.25 -14.36
N GLU A 338 -8.79 -28.55 -14.08
CA GLU A 338 -9.61 -29.26 -13.10
C GLU A 338 -9.38 -28.70 -11.67
N THR A 339 -8.14 -28.34 -11.31
CA THR A 339 -7.82 -27.73 -10.04
C THR A 339 -8.56 -26.40 -9.86
N VAL A 340 -8.48 -25.51 -10.86
CA VAL A 340 -9.18 -24.22 -10.81
C VAL A 340 -10.70 -24.40 -10.85
N ARG A 341 -11.21 -25.36 -11.62
CA ARG A 341 -12.64 -25.65 -11.68
C ARG A 341 -13.23 -25.95 -10.31
N GLN A 342 -12.52 -26.74 -9.48
CA GLN A 342 -12.99 -27.13 -8.14
C GLN A 342 -12.69 -26.08 -7.08
N LEU A 343 -11.52 -25.45 -7.09
CA LEU A 343 -11.10 -24.49 -6.07
C LEU A 343 -11.60 -23.06 -6.37
N GLY A 344 -11.69 -22.69 -7.64
CA GLY A 344 -11.94 -21.32 -8.08
C GLY A 344 -13.40 -20.96 -8.30
N ALA A 345 -14.31 -21.94 -8.28
CA ALA A 345 -15.72 -21.70 -8.58
C ALA A 345 -16.41 -20.77 -7.58
N LYS A 346 -17.28 -19.90 -8.07
CA LYS A 346 -18.12 -19.00 -7.26
C LYS A 346 -19.25 -19.76 -6.57
N ASN A 347 -19.89 -20.68 -7.29
CA ASN A 347 -21.01 -21.49 -6.79
C ASN A 347 -20.87 -22.94 -7.28
N ASP A 348 -21.52 -23.85 -6.57
CA ASP A 348 -21.79 -25.19 -7.07
C ASP A 348 -22.64 -25.13 -8.34
N THR A 349 -22.34 -25.98 -9.31
CA THR A 349 -23.15 -26.20 -10.50
C THR A 349 -23.61 -27.65 -10.59
N ALA A 350 -24.26 -28.04 -11.67
CA ALA A 350 -24.56 -29.45 -11.95
C ALA A 350 -23.30 -30.29 -12.23
N VAL A 351 -22.22 -29.65 -12.70
CA VAL A 351 -20.96 -30.27 -13.10
C VAL A 351 -19.87 -30.09 -12.03
N THR A 352 -19.75 -28.89 -11.47
CA THR A 352 -18.72 -28.51 -10.52
C THR A 352 -19.23 -28.58 -9.09
N LYS A 353 -18.40 -29.18 -8.21
CA LYS A 353 -18.55 -29.08 -6.75
C LYS A 353 -17.34 -28.36 -6.18
N ILE A 354 -17.58 -27.32 -5.38
CA ILE A 354 -16.54 -26.56 -4.71
C ILE A 354 -15.87 -27.41 -3.64
N THR A 355 -14.54 -27.46 -3.68
CA THR A 355 -13.72 -28.14 -2.67
C THR A 355 -12.92 -27.14 -1.82
N ARG A 356 -12.98 -25.86 -2.17
CA ARG A 356 -12.30 -24.75 -1.46
C ARG A 356 -12.85 -24.63 -0.03
N THR A 357 -11.91 -24.48 0.93
CA THR A 357 -12.26 -24.24 2.34
C THR A 357 -12.69 -22.78 2.59
N PRO A 358 -13.31 -22.48 3.76
CA PRO A 358 -13.59 -21.08 4.15
C PRO A 358 -12.32 -20.21 4.22
N ASP A 359 -11.21 -20.72 4.78
CA ASP A 359 -9.93 -20.00 4.85
C ASP A 359 -9.38 -19.71 3.44
N GLN A 360 -9.41 -20.66 2.51
CA GLN A 360 -9.02 -20.43 1.12
C GLN A 360 -9.91 -19.38 0.42
N THR A 361 -11.18 -19.28 0.81
CA THR A 361 -12.07 -18.22 0.32
C THR A 361 -11.66 -16.85 0.87
N GLU A 362 -11.31 -16.79 2.15
CA GLU A 362 -10.80 -15.57 2.78
C GLU A 362 -9.47 -15.15 2.15
N ILE A 363 -8.53 -16.09 1.93
CA ILE A 363 -7.26 -15.83 1.23
C ILE A 363 -7.51 -15.20 -0.14
N ALA A 364 -8.41 -15.78 -0.95
CA ALA A 364 -8.73 -15.24 -2.27
C ALA A 364 -9.25 -13.79 -2.22
N GLN A 365 -10.10 -13.49 -1.25
CA GLN A 365 -10.67 -12.16 -1.06
C GLN A 365 -9.64 -11.18 -0.47
N PHE A 366 -8.81 -11.63 0.46
CA PHE A 366 -7.78 -10.83 1.12
C PHE A 366 -6.77 -10.24 0.13
N TRP A 367 -6.33 -11.05 -0.83
CA TRP A 367 -5.33 -10.69 -1.85
C TRP A 367 -5.94 -10.15 -3.15
N ALA A 368 -7.24 -9.94 -3.23
CA ALA A 368 -7.88 -9.52 -4.47
C ALA A 368 -7.31 -8.19 -5.01
N ASN A 369 -7.38 -7.14 -4.25
CA ASN A 369 -6.85 -5.78 -4.51
C ASN A 369 -6.94 -5.28 -5.97
N ASP A 370 -7.92 -5.78 -6.72
CA ASP A 370 -8.14 -5.44 -8.13
C ASP A 370 -9.13 -4.28 -8.32
N ARG A 371 -9.80 -3.81 -7.25
CA ARG A 371 -10.70 -2.67 -7.35
C ARG A 371 -9.92 -1.38 -7.62
N ASP A 372 -10.54 -0.46 -8.38
CA ASP A 372 -9.92 0.80 -8.76
C ASP A 372 -9.57 1.71 -7.57
N ASP A 373 -10.31 1.59 -6.46
CA ASP A 373 -10.14 2.35 -5.23
C ASP A 373 -9.28 1.65 -4.15
N THR A 374 -8.37 0.78 -4.55
CA THR A 374 -7.36 0.15 -3.68
C THR A 374 -5.95 0.62 -4.04
N PHE A 375 -4.96 0.20 -3.25
CA PHE A 375 -3.54 0.43 -3.55
C PHE A 375 -3.06 -0.40 -4.75
N ARG A 376 -3.88 -1.32 -5.25
CA ARG A 376 -3.53 -2.33 -6.24
C ARG A 376 -2.49 -3.33 -5.69
N PRO A 377 -2.25 -4.47 -6.35
CA PRO A 377 -1.31 -5.46 -5.85
C PRO A 377 0.10 -4.92 -5.56
N PRO A 378 0.73 -4.10 -6.44
CA PRO A 378 2.04 -3.55 -6.11
C PRO A 378 2.03 -2.62 -4.89
N GLY A 379 0.96 -1.83 -4.72
CA GLY A 379 0.84 -0.94 -3.57
C GLY A 379 0.60 -1.68 -2.26
N GLN A 380 -0.10 -2.81 -2.26
CA GLN A 380 -0.24 -3.65 -1.08
C GLN A 380 1.11 -4.23 -0.63
N LEU A 381 1.96 -4.64 -1.57
CA LEU A 381 3.30 -5.14 -1.27
C LEU A 381 4.24 -4.01 -0.80
N ASN A 382 4.03 -2.81 -1.30
CA ASN A 382 4.71 -1.61 -0.82
C ASN A 382 4.29 -1.25 0.62
N GLU A 383 3.00 -1.47 0.98
CA GLU A 383 2.52 -1.38 2.36
C GLU A 383 3.24 -2.40 3.26
N VAL A 384 3.42 -3.64 2.81
CA VAL A 384 4.22 -4.65 3.55
C VAL A 384 5.64 -4.16 3.81
N ALA A 385 6.32 -3.60 2.79
CA ALA A 385 7.66 -3.05 2.95
C ALA A 385 7.71 -1.95 4.02
N GLN A 386 6.71 -1.08 4.03
CA GLN A 386 6.55 0.01 4.98
C GLN A 386 6.37 -0.50 6.40
N GLU A 387 5.48 -1.46 6.61
CA GLU A 387 5.21 -2.05 7.92
C GLU A 387 6.46 -2.71 8.51
N VAL A 388 7.17 -3.49 7.68
CA VAL A 388 8.41 -4.14 8.14
C VAL A 388 9.52 -3.13 8.43
N ALA A 389 9.65 -2.08 7.59
CA ALA A 389 10.63 -1.01 7.80
C ALA A 389 10.39 -0.28 9.15
N LEU A 390 9.13 0.04 9.45
CA LEU A 390 8.73 0.63 10.75
C LEU A 390 9.07 -0.30 11.91
N ALA A 391 8.68 -1.57 11.83
CA ALA A 391 8.93 -2.55 12.89
C ALA A 391 10.44 -2.80 13.12
N LYS A 392 11.27 -2.68 12.08
CA LYS A 392 12.74 -2.84 12.16
C LYS A 392 13.47 -1.56 12.57
N GLY A 393 12.81 -0.41 12.56
CA GLY A 393 13.41 0.89 12.89
C GLY A 393 14.50 1.31 11.90
N THR A 394 14.26 1.10 10.60
CA THR A 394 15.19 1.46 9.54
C THR A 394 15.42 2.97 9.44
N THR A 395 16.61 3.36 9.06
CA THR A 395 17.01 4.76 8.88
C THR A 395 16.48 5.36 7.57
N LEU A 396 16.49 6.69 7.46
CA LEU A 396 16.10 7.42 6.26
C LEU A 396 16.80 6.89 4.97
N ALA A 397 18.12 6.66 5.04
CA ALA A 397 18.89 6.16 3.92
C ALA A 397 18.54 4.70 3.58
N GLU A 398 18.34 3.86 4.59
CA GLU A 398 17.88 2.48 4.41
C GLU A 398 16.48 2.44 3.81
N ASN A 399 15.56 3.29 4.27
CA ASN A 399 14.22 3.39 3.71
C ASN A 399 14.23 3.85 2.26
N ALA A 400 14.98 4.90 1.94
CA ALA A 400 15.11 5.37 0.56
C ALA A 400 15.62 4.25 -0.38
N ARG A 401 16.62 3.47 0.07
CA ARG A 401 17.16 2.34 -0.71
C ARG A 401 16.17 1.18 -0.79
N LEU A 402 15.53 0.80 0.31
CA LEU A 402 14.57 -0.31 0.37
C LEU A 402 13.43 -0.09 -0.61
N PHE A 403 12.74 1.04 -0.49
CA PHE A 403 11.60 1.33 -1.34
C PHE A 403 11.98 1.48 -2.81
N ALA A 404 13.15 2.04 -3.13
CA ALA A 404 13.63 2.09 -4.50
C ALA A 404 13.86 0.69 -5.07
N LEU A 405 14.50 -0.21 -4.32
CA LEU A 405 14.74 -1.61 -4.75
C LEU A 405 13.42 -2.37 -4.95
N VAL A 406 12.49 -2.30 -3.99
CA VAL A 406 11.18 -2.98 -4.08
C VAL A 406 10.44 -2.50 -5.32
N ASN A 407 10.29 -1.20 -5.49
CA ASN A 407 9.48 -0.62 -6.56
C ASN A 407 10.11 -0.77 -7.95
N ILE A 408 11.43 -0.70 -8.07
CA ILE A 408 12.13 -1.00 -9.33
C ILE A 408 11.94 -2.48 -9.70
N ALA A 409 12.04 -3.37 -8.73
CA ALA A 409 11.82 -4.81 -8.97
C ALA A 409 10.39 -5.11 -9.41
N GLU A 410 9.38 -4.52 -8.76
CA GLU A 410 7.98 -4.69 -9.14
C GLU A 410 7.68 -4.10 -10.53
N ALA A 411 8.22 -2.92 -10.83
CA ALA A 411 8.03 -2.30 -12.15
C ALA A 411 8.59 -3.18 -13.27
N ASP A 412 9.81 -3.68 -13.13
CA ASP A 412 10.44 -4.55 -14.12
C ASP A 412 9.74 -5.92 -14.19
N ALA A 413 9.36 -6.50 -13.05
CA ALA A 413 8.60 -7.74 -12.98
C ALA A 413 7.23 -7.60 -13.69
N GLY A 414 6.54 -6.46 -13.52
CA GLY A 414 5.32 -6.15 -14.23
C GLY A 414 5.49 -6.04 -15.75
N ILE A 415 6.62 -5.50 -16.22
CA ILE A 415 6.95 -5.45 -17.65
C ILE A 415 7.17 -6.87 -18.20
N VAL A 416 7.93 -7.71 -17.48
CA VAL A 416 8.15 -9.13 -17.84
C VAL A 416 6.82 -9.90 -17.86
N ALA A 417 5.96 -9.68 -16.86
CA ALA A 417 4.67 -10.35 -16.79
C ALA A 417 3.79 -10.01 -18.00
N TRP A 418 3.70 -8.74 -18.37
CA TRP A 418 2.89 -8.31 -19.51
C TRP A 418 3.47 -8.75 -20.86
N ASP A 419 4.79 -8.73 -21.02
CA ASP A 419 5.47 -9.32 -22.17
C ASP A 419 5.12 -10.81 -22.31
N THR A 420 5.22 -11.56 -21.22
CA THR A 420 4.89 -13.00 -21.18
C THR A 420 3.43 -13.26 -21.53
N LYS A 421 2.50 -12.47 -20.95
CA LYS A 421 1.06 -12.60 -21.18
C LYS A 421 0.69 -12.49 -22.66
N TYR A 422 1.17 -11.46 -23.32
CA TYR A 422 0.84 -11.20 -24.72
C TYR A 422 1.74 -11.94 -25.71
N THR A 423 2.81 -12.59 -25.24
CA THR A 423 3.62 -13.51 -26.04
C THR A 423 2.94 -14.88 -26.16
N TYR A 424 2.42 -15.41 -25.05
CA TYR A 424 1.79 -16.73 -25.01
C TYR A 424 0.28 -16.71 -25.20
N ASP A 425 -0.33 -15.57 -24.99
CA ASP A 425 -1.75 -15.26 -25.25
C ASP A 425 -2.74 -16.29 -24.71
N GLN A 426 -2.46 -16.89 -23.54
CA GLN A 426 -3.25 -17.98 -22.98
C GLN A 426 -4.63 -17.52 -22.50
N LEU A 427 -5.66 -18.30 -22.85
CA LEU A 427 -7.03 -18.08 -22.39
C LEU A 427 -7.17 -18.16 -20.87
N ARG A 428 -8.18 -17.44 -20.34
CA ARG A 428 -8.51 -17.45 -18.91
C ARG A 428 -9.24 -18.73 -18.49
N PRO A 429 -9.12 -19.16 -17.19
CA PRO A 429 -9.82 -20.33 -16.67
C PRO A 429 -11.32 -20.34 -16.95
N ILE A 430 -12.00 -19.20 -16.84
CA ILE A 430 -13.44 -19.11 -17.11
C ILE A 430 -13.76 -19.54 -18.55
N THR A 431 -13.00 -19.05 -19.53
CA THR A 431 -13.20 -19.42 -20.95
C THR A 431 -12.85 -20.89 -21.18
N ALA A 432 -11.75 -21.36 -20.57
CA ALA A 432 -11.31 -22.75 -20.66
C ALA A 432 -12.36 -23.73 -20.11
N ILE A 433 -12.83 -23.48 -18.90
CA ILE A 433 -13.78 -24.38 -18.20
C ILE A 433 -15.15 -24.38 -18.87
N GLN A 434 -15.65 -23.21 -19.28
CA GLN A 434 -16.95 -23.14 -19.95
C GLN A 434 -16.99 -23.88 -21.29
N ASN A 435 -15.85 -23.95 -22.00
CA ASN A 435 -15.73 -24.55 -23.34
C ASN A 435 -14.95 -25.87 -23.37
N ALA A 436 -14.62 -26.46 -22.24
CA ALA A 436 -13.72 -27.62 -22.16
C ALA A 436 -14.20 -28.86 -22.92
N ASP A 437 -15.49 -29.03 -23.17
CA ASP A 437 -16.00 -30.12 -24.01
C ASP A 437 -15.54 -30.00 -25.48
N ASN A 438 -14.98 -28.87 -25.90
CA ASN A 438 -14.51 -28.59 -27.26
C ASN A 438 -12.97 -28.51 -27.37
N ASP A 439 -12.23 -28.78 -26.30
CA ASP A 439 -10.76 -28.63 -26.23
C ASP A 439 -9.99 -29.88 -26.65
N ASN A 440 -10.70 -30.99 -26.96
CA ASN A 440 -10.15 -32.29 -27.29
C ASN A 440 -9.23 -32.87 -26.17
N ASN A 441 -9.31 -32.40 -24.95
CA ASN A 441 -8.57 -32.94 -23.83
C ASN A 441 -9.51 -33.83 -22.96
N PRO A 442 -9.30 -35.14 -22.92
CA PRO A 442 -10.19 -36.04 -22.18
C PRO A 442 -10.13 -35.90 -20.66
N GLN A 443 -9.23 -35.07 -20.13
CA GLN A 443 -9.09 -34.81 -18.70
C GLN A 443 -9.83 -33.53 -18.24
N THR A 444 -10.31 -32.73 -19.17
CA THR A 444 -11.13 -31.57 -18.88
C THR A 444 -12.61 -31.90 -19.00
N LYS A 445 -13.45 -31.13 -18.35
CA LYS A 445 -14.91 -31.26 -18.39
C LYS A 445 -15.55 -29.88 -18.49
N GLY A 446 -16.35 -29.69 -19.52
CA GLY A 446 -17.06 -28.44 -19.75
C GLY A 446 -18.14 -28.17 -18.69
N ASP A 447 -18.18 -26.92 -18.24
CA ASP A 447 -19.23 -26.40 -17.34
C ASP A 447 -19.64 -25.00 -17.79
N PRO A 448 -20.61 -24.90 -18.69
CA PRO A 448 -21.06 -23.60 -19.21
C PRO A 448 -21.64 -22.65 -18.16
N GLN A 449 -21.94 -23.14 -16.95
CA GLN A 449 -22.45 -22.32 -15.84
C GLN A 449 -21.37 -21.95 -14.82
N TRP A 450 -20.12 -22.38 -15.05
CA TRP A 450 -19.02 -22.05 -14.18
C TRP A 450 -18.72 -20.55 -14.21
N ASP A 451 -18.51 -19.96 -13.05
CA ASP A 451 -18.06 -18.59 -12.85
C ASP A 451 -16.95 -18.57 -11.82
N SER A 452 -15.98 -17.68 -11.96
CA SER A 452 -14.89 -17.52 -10.99
C SER A 452 -15.39 -16.81 -9.72
N LEU A 453 -14.78 -17.12 -8.56
CA LEU A 453 -15.07 -16.44 -7.30
C LEU A 453 -14.78 -14.95 -7.41
N LEU A 454 -13.61 -14.59 -7.94
CA LEU A 454 -13.22 -13.21 -8.20
C LEU A 454 -13.55 -12.82 -9.65
N ALA A 455 -13.70 -11.52 -9.89
CA ALA A 455 -13.85 -11.00 -11.24
C ALA A 455 -12.61 -11.35 -12.09
N THR A 456 -12.82 -11.96 -13.26
CA THR A 456 -11.70 -12.30 -14.15
C THR A 456 -11.15 -11.04 -14.82
N PRO A 457 -9.84 -10.74 -14.67
CA PRO A 457 -9.21 -9.60 -15.32
C PRO A 457 -9.17 -9.74 -16.84
N ASN A 458 -9.31 -8.62 -17.56
CA ASN A 458 -9.34 -8.60 -19.01
C ASN A 458 -7.92 -8.52 -19.63
N PHE A 459 -7.15 -9.58 -19.46
CA PHE A 459 -5.84 -9.82 -20.08
C PHE A 459 -5.48 -11.31 -19.99
N PRO A 460 -4.52 -11.85 -20.80
CA PRO A 460 -4.17 -13.27 -20.84
C PRO A 460 -3.80 -13.85 -19.48
N ASP A 461 -4.00 -15.16 -19.31
CA ASP A 461 -3.76 -15.85 -18.03
C ASP A 461 -2.29 -15.89 -17.65
N TYR A 462 -1.45 -16.52 -18.48
CA TYR A 462 -0.07 -16.88 -18.16
C TYR A 462 0.90 -15.72 -18.41
N ILE A 463 1.66 -15.32 -17.42
CA ILE A 463 1.80 -15.69 -16.00
C ILE A 463 0.98 -14.76 -15.12
N SER A 464 0.70 -15.13 -13.87
CA SER A 464 -0.05 -14.31 -12.91
C SER A 464 0.67 -13.02 -12.56
N GLY A 465 0.00 -11.87 -12.76
CA GLY A 465 0.54 -10.56 -12.40
C GLY A 465 0.75 -10.39 -10.89
N HIS A 466 -0.24 -10.77 -10.07
CA HIS A 466 -0.12 -10.76 -8.60
C HIS A 466 1.11 -11.54 -8.14
N SER A 467 1.24 -12.79 -8.58
CA SER A 467 2.34 -13.66 -8.20
C SER A 467 3.72 -13.12 -8.59
N VAL A 468 3.80 -12.42 -9.76
CA VAL A 468 5.05 -11.78 -10.20
C VAL A 468 5.41 -10.62 -9.29
N PHE A 469 4.46 -9.74 -8.95
CA PHE A 469 4.70 -8.65 -8.02
C PHE A 469 5.08 -9.17 -6.63
N ALA A 470 4.32 -10.14 -6.10
CA ALA A 470 4.60 -10.74 -4.79
C ALA A 470 5.98 -11.42 -4.75
N GLY A 471 6.34 -12.17 -5.79
CA GLY A 471 7.66 -12.78 -5.90
C GLY A 471 8.80 -11.75 -5.91
N ALA A 472 8.64 -10.64 -6.66
CA ALA A 472 9.66 -9.59 -6.76
C ALA A 472 9.85 -8.84 -5.44
N ALA A 473 8.77 -8.38 -4.83
CA ALA A 473 8.82 -7.67 -3.55
C ALA A 473 9.36 -8.58 -2.43
N ALA A 474 8.84 -9.81 -2.32
CA ALA A 474 9.28 -10.78 -1.31
C ALA A 474 10.76 -11.10 -1.42
N GLN A 475 11.30 -11.25 -2.64
CA GLN A 475 12.73 -11.51 -2.84
C GLN A 475 13.61 -10.34 -2.42
N VAL A 476 13.22 -9.10 -2.74
CA VAL A 476 13.94 -7.90 -2.30
C VAL A 476 13.90 -7.78 -0.77
N LEU A 477 12.73 -7.95 -0.16
CA LEU A 477 12.54 -7.91 1.28
C LEU A 477 13.33 -9.00 2.01
N ALA A 478 13.33 -10.23 1.46
CA ALA A 478 14.11 -11.34 1.99
C ALA A 478 15.62 -11.09 1.92
N ASN A 479 16.10 -10.47 0.84
CA ASN A 479 17.51 -10.11 0.70
C ASN A 479 17.90 -8.94 1.63
N PHE A 480 16.96 -8.04 1.94
CA PHE A 480 17.21 -6.86 2.78
C PHE A 480 17.15 -7.19 4.28
N PHE A 481 16.13 -7.93 4.72
CA PHE A 481 15.83 -8.20 6.14
C PHE A 481 16.09 -9.65 6.58
N GLY A 482 16.27 -10.56 5.65
CA GLY A 482 16.23 -12.00 5.87
C GLY A 482 14.80 -12.55 5.69
N ASP A 483 14.66 -13.69 5.02
CA ASP A 483 13.34 -14.26 4.70
C ASP A 483 12.50 -14.58 5.95
N ASN A 484 13.14 -15.10 7.02
CA ASN A 484 12.48 -15.45 8.29
C ASN A 484 12.15 -14.20 9.12
N THR A 485 11.38 -13.28 8.54
CA THR A 485 10.86 -12.09 9.22
C THR A 485 9.36 -12.26 9.42
N SER A 486 8.89 -12.15 10.66
CA SER A 486 7.47 -12.24 11.00
C SER A 486 6.83 -10.85 10.95
N PHE A 487 5.62 -10.77 10.40
CA PHE A 487 4.84 -9.54 10.30
C PHE A 487 3.35 -9.87 10.08
N ASP A 488 2.50 -8.89 10.34
CA ASP A 488 1.07 -8.93 10.07
C ASP A 488 0.72 -7.87 9.03
N ILE A 489 -0.25 -8.15 8.17
CA ILE A 489 -0.77 -7.16 7.21
C ILE A 489 -2.29 -7.14 7.20
N PRO A 490 -2.91 -5.97 7.04
CA PRO A 490 -4.34 -5.83 6.80
C PRO A 490 -4.69 -6.05 5.32
N SER A 491 -5.98 -6.02 5.00
CA SER A 491 -6.47 -6.01 3.63
C SER A 491 -7.49 -4.90 3.40
N GLN A 492 -7.35 -4.16 2.32
CA GLN A 492 -8.34 -3.17 1.89
C GLN A 492 -9.64 -3.83 1.38
N GLU A 493 -9.56 -5.07 0.91
CA GLU A 493 -10.71 -5.84 0.43
C GLU A 493 -11.52 -6.47 1.56
N LEU A 494 -10.86 -6.77 2.70
CA LEU A 494 -11.48 -7.32 3.90
C LEU A 494 -11.16 -6.44 5.12
N PRO A 495 -11.81 -5.27 5.25
CA PRO A 495 -11.57 -4.38 6.38
C PRO A 495 -11.76 -5.10 7.71
N GLY A 496 -10.76 -4.98 8.59
CA GLY A 496 -10.76 -5.63 9.89
C GLY A 496 -10.21 -7.06 9.91
N VAL A 497 -9.79 -7.61 8.78
CA VAL A 497 -9.05 -8.87 8.71
C VAL A 497 -7.57 -8.56 8.54
N ALA A 498 -6.73 -9.17 9.38
CA ALA A 498 -5.28 -9.17 9.23
C ALA A 498 -4.80 -10.63 9.13
N ARG A 499 -3.74 -10.85 8.36
CA ARG A 499 -3.10 -12.16 8.23
C ARG A 499 -1.65 -12.07 8.64
N SER A 500 -1.17 -13.11 9.35
CA SER A 500 0.16 -13.19 9.93
C SER A 500 1.07 -14.08 9.08
N TYR A 501 2.28 -13.63 8.85
CA TYR A 501 3.30 -14.37 8.09
C TYR A 501 4.56 -14.54 8.92
N SER A 502 5.22 -15.69 8.73
CA SER A 502 6.52 -15.99 9.34
C SER A 502 7.70 -15.72 8.41
N SER A 503 7.41 -15.48 7.12
CA SER A 503 8.43 -15.19 6.11
C SER A 503 7.82 -14.47 4.90
N PHE A 504 8.66 -13.77 4.12
CA PHE A 504 8.27 -13.17 2.85
C PHE A 504 7.94 -14.24 1.79
N SER A 505 8.64 -15.38 1.81
CA SER A 505 8.32 -16.50 0.94
C SER A 505 6.92 -17.07 1.19
N GLN A 506 6.48 -17.13 2.45
CA GLN A 506 5.12 -17.55 2.81
C GLN A 506 4.07 -16.57 2.26
N LEU A 507 4.32 -15.28 2.39
CA LEU A 507 3.44 -14.24 1.83
C LEU A 507 3.29 -14.41 0.31
N ALA A 508 4.41 -14.51 -0.43
CA ALA A 508 4.37 -14.66 -1.88
C ALA A 508 3.64 -15.93 -2.34
N GLN A 509 3.78 -17.02 -1.57
CA GLN A 509 3.06 -18.26 -1.85
C GLN A 509 1.55 -18.11 -1.60
N GLU A 510 1.13 -17.45 -0.51
CA GLU A 510 -0.28 -17.28 -0.21
C GLU A 510 -0.95 -16.32 -1.23
N ASP A 511 -0.28 -15.24 -1.62
CA ASP A 511 -0.76 -14.37 -2.71
C ASP A 511 -0.96 -15.16 -4.01
N ALA A 512 0.02 -15.99 -4.38
CA ALA A 512 -0.07 -16.86 -5.57
C ALA A 512 -1.25 -17.84 -5.49
N ASP A 513 -1.41 -18.52 -4.37
CA ASP A 513 -2.51 -19.48 -4.13
C ASP A 513 -3.88 -18.79 -4.15
N SER A 514 -3.94 -17.53 -3.71
CA SER A 514 -5.16 -16.70 -3.72
C SER A 514 -5.80 -16.65 -5.11
N ARG A 515 -4.97 -16.64 -6.15
CA ARG A 515 -5.43 -16.50 -7.54
C ARG A 515 -6.06 -17.79 -8.07
N ILE A 516 -5.58 -18.95 -7.59
CA ILE A 516 -6.19 -20.25 -7.87
C ILE A 516 -7.54 -20.35 -7.15
N TYR A 517 -7.58 -19.99 -5.87
CA TYR A 517 -8.81 -19.96 -5.07
C TYR A 517 -9.82 -18.93 -5.57
N GLY A 518 -9.33 -17.85 -6.13
CA GLY A 518 -10.15 -16.84 -6.80
C GLY A 518 -10.70 -17.27 -8.16
N GLY A 519 -10.18 -18.34 -8.75
CA GLY A 519 -10.63 -18.88 -10.04
C GLY A 519 -10.12 -18.10 -11.25
N VAL A 520 -9.11 -17.27 -11.09
CA VAL A 520 -8.66 -16.33 -12.14
C VAL A 520 -7.34 -16.72 -12.79
N HIS A 521 -6.58 -17.66 -12.20
CA HIS A 521 -5.32 -18.19 -12.74
C HIS A 521 -5.19 -19.70 -12.54
N VAL A 522 -4.52 -20.39 -13.49
CA VAL A 522 -4.10 -21.79 -13.32
C VAL A 522 -2.86 -21.89 -12.43
N PRO A 523 -2.62 -23.04 -11.73
CA PRO A 523 -1.48 -23.22 -10.83
C PRO A 523 -0.12 -22.89 -11.45
N LEU A 524 0.18 -23.35 -12.66
CA LEU A 524 1.46 -23.06 -13.29
C LEU A 524 1.68 -21.56 -13.54
N ALA A 525 0.61 -20.83 -13.91
CA ALA A 525 0.70 -19.39 -14.09
C ALA A 525 1.09 -18.65 -12.80
N THR A 526 0.70 -19.19 -11.63
CA THR A 526 1.05 -18.60 -10.32
C THR A 526 2.45 -19.01 -9.89
N VAL A 527 2.83 -20.27 -10.05
CA VAL A 527 4.16 -20.79 -9.71
C VAL A 527 5.25 -20.09 -10.53
N ASP A 528 5.10 -20.07 -11.85
CA ASP A 528 6.05 -19.40 -12.74
C ASP A 528 6.05 -17.88 -12.50
N GLY A 529 4.89 -17.31 -12.12
CA GLY A 529 4.78 -15.92 -11.71
C GLY A 529 5.68 -15.59 -10.53
N VAL A 530 5.59 -16.36 -9.43
CA VAL A 530 6.46 -16.18 -8.26
C VAL A 530 7.93 -16.32 -8.64
N LEU A 531 8.28 -17.35 -9.42
CA LEU A 531 9.66 -17.62 -9.82
C LEU A 531 10.24 -16.48 -10.68
N VAL A 532 9.48 -15.98 -11.64
CA VAL A 532 9.89 -14.83 -12.46
C VAL A 532 10.08 -13.60 -11.58
N GLY A 533 9.14 -13.32 -10.68
CA GLY A 533 9.25 -12.22 -9.73
C GLY A 533 10.52 -12.33 -8.89
N GLN A 534 10.78 -13.50 -8.30
CA GLN A 534 11.98 -13.76 -7.50
C GLN A 534 13.27 -13.54 -8.31
N ASN A 535 13.32 -13.99 -9.56
CA ASN A 535 14.47 -13.81 -10.43
C ASN A 535 14.73 -12.33 -10.73
N VAL A 536 13.66 -11.55 -11.02
CA VAL A 536 13.77 -10.10 -11.26
C VAL A 536 14.17 -9.38 -9.97
N GLY A 537 13.52 -9.68 -8.84
CA GLY A 537 13.83 -9.09 -7.53
C GLY A 537 15.27 -9.36 -7.09
N GLY A 538 15.75 -10.60 -7.27
CA GLY A 538 17.13 -10.98 -7.02
C GLY A 538 18.12 -10.21 -7.92
N PHE A 539 17.82 -10.12 -9.22
CA PHE A 539 18.63 -9.36 -10.16
C PHE A 539 18.73 -7.88 -9.77
N VAL A 540 17.61 -7.24 -9.44
CA VAL A 540 17.57 -5.84 -9.03
C VAL A 540 18.39 -5.64 -7.76
N PHE A 541 18.18 -6.46 -6.73
CA PHE A 541 18.93 -6.37 -5.47
C PHE A 541 20.44 -6.53 -5.69
N ASP A 542 20.87 -7.42 -6.59
CA ASP A 542 22.25 -7.75 -6.85
C ASP A 542 22.97 -6.78 -7.79
N ASN A 543 22.25 -5.98 -8.57
CA ASN A 543 22.86 -5.17 -9.62
C ASN A 543 22.58 -3.66 -9.50
N VAL A 544 21.58 -3.25 -8.75
CA VAL A 544 21.17 -1.84 -8.64
C VAL A 544 21.42 -1.34 -7.21
N LEU A 545 21.70 -0.04 -7.06
CA LEU A 545 21.92 0.64 -5.77
C LEU A 545 22.94 -0.08 -4.87
N LYS A 546 24.01 -0.54 -5.45
CA LYS A 546 25.08 -1.30 -4.76
C LYS A 546 25.94 -0.41 -3.87
N PRO A 547 26.45 -0.91 -2.75
CA PRO A 547 27.47 -0.20 -1.96
C PRO A 547 28.65 0.23 -2.84
N ILE A 548 29.23 1.39 -2.53
CA ILE A 548 30.42 1.94 -3.20
C ILE A 548 31.68 1.38 -2.56
#